data_4fd05ed644dbd0d3a0b0e0b8565f3693
#
_entry.id   4fd05ed644dbd0d3a0b0e0b8565f3693
#
_cell.length_a   1.000
_cell.length_b   1.000
_cell.length_c   1.000
_cell.angle_alpha   90.00
_cell.angle_beta   90.00
_cell.angle_gamma   90.00
#
_symmetry.space_group_name_H-M   'P 1'
#
loop_
_entity.id
_entity.type
_entity.pdbx_description
1 polymer ?
#
loop_
_entity_poly.entity_id
_entity_poly.type
_entity_poly.pdbx_seq_one_letter_code
_entity_poly.pdbx_strand_id
1 'polypeptide(L)'
;MLLCLVASLSVQAQIKGSGSSVFHFLSLPASSRLNALGGENVAIADDDISMAFINPALLTANTDKVLQLNYAYYLAGTMFGSAMYGHNYQDNYFGAAIHYLDYGQMQYADEFGNLLGTTFTAKDICLNLMYARQLGPMFRVGATIKPIFSVYEAYTSFALGADVGGHFQTADSTFQMGLALRNIGWQLKSFYEDDFGQHTEMLPLNLELGLAYRLAHAPLRFSLTIHNLQRWDIAPASEDIKWYDMLFRHTIWAVDILPKSEKFYLTLSYNHRRQAEMNITDIKSLAGFALGAG
;
A
#
# COMPACT_ATOMS: atom_id res chain seq x y z
N MET A 1 -7.58 -17.57 -22.82
CA MET A 1 -6.17 -17.75 -23.17
C MET A 1 -5.50 -16.44 -23.66
N LEU A 2 -6.10 -15.71 -24.60
CA LEU A 2 -5.54 -14.45 -25.12
C LEU A 2 -5.40 -13.34 -24.06
N LEU A 3 -6.39 -13.20 -23.16
CA LEU A 3 -6.36 -12.20 -22.07
C LEU A 3 -5.22 -12.44 -21.08
N CYS A 4 -4.91 -13.69 -20.75
CA CYS A 4 -3.78 -14.03 -19.88
C CYS A 4 -2.42 -13.72 -20.52
N LEU A 5 -2.33 -13.85 -21.85
CA LEU A 5 -1.08 -13.58 -22.58
C LEU A 5 -0.81 -12.04 -22.65
N VAL A 6 -1.85 -11.24 -22.86
CA VAL A 6 -1.74 -9.77 -22.84
C VAL A 6 -1.39 -9.27 -21.45
N ALA A 7 -2.00 -9.84 -20.40
CA ALA A 7 -1.68 -9.50 -19.02
C ALA A 7 -0.22 -9.83 -18.65
N SER A 8 0.30 -10.98 -19.10
CA SER A 8 1.69 -11.39 -18.85
C SER A 8 2.72 -10.47 -19.54
N LEU A 9 2.42 -10.00 -20.76
CA LEU A 9 3.29 -9.05 -21.47
C LEU A 9 3.31 -7.68 -20.78
N SER A 10 2.16 -7.22 -20.27
CA SER A 10 2.06 -5.95 -19.54
C SER A 10 2.84 -5.98 -18.22
N VAL A 11 2.79 -7.09 -17.49
CA VAL A 11 3.55 -7.26 -16.24
C VAL A 11 5.06 -7.28 -16.51
N GLN A 12 5.52 -7.97 -17.56
CA GLN A 12 6.94 -7.98 -17.91
C GLN A 12 7.45 -6.60 -18.36
N ALA A 13 6.65 -5.83 -19.09
CA ALA A 13 6.99 -4.46 -19.47
C ALA A 13 7.08 -3.56 -18.23
N GLN A 14 6.17 -3.72 -17.28
CA GLN A 14 6.15 -2.98 -16.03
C GLN A 14 7.37 -3.28 -15.15
N ILE A 15 7.82 -4.55 -15.08
CA ILE A 15 9.03 -4.93 -14.35
C ILE A 15 10.29 -4.30 -14.97
N LYS A 16 10.39 -4.26 -16.31
CA LYS A 16 11.53 -3.65 -17.01
C LYS A 16 11.54 -2.12 -16.96
N GLY A 17 10.36 -1.49 -16.91
CA GLY A 17 10.20 -0.03 -16.88
C GLY A 17 10.21 0.60 -15.50
N SER A 18 10.53 -0.15 -14.45
CA SER A 18 10.36 0.28 -13.05
C SER A 18 11.32 1.39 -12.58
N GLY A 19 11.97 2.11 -13.47
CA GLY A 19 12.81 3.27 -13.16
C GLY A 19 12.03 4.55 -12.83
N SER A 20 10.88 4.77 -13.47
CA SER A 20 9.94 5.85 -13.18
C SER A 20 8.55 5.29 -12.98
N SER A 21 7.86 5.73 -11.95
CA SER A 21 6.46 5.43 -11.72
C SER A 21 5.74 6.67 -11.23
N VAL A 22 4.47 6.78 -11.58
CA VAL A 22 3.58 7.87 -11.21
C VAL A 22 2.62 7.40 -10.11
N PHE A 23 1.93 8.32 -9.44
CA PHE A 23 0.96 8.05 -8.37
C PHE A 23 1.56 7.33 -7.14
N HIS A 24 2.71 7.81 -6.68
CA HIS A 24 3.37 7.26 -5.48
C HIS A 24 2.51 7.28 -4.20
N PHE A 25 1.43 8.08 -4.17
CA PHE A 25 0.48 8.08 -3.06
C PHE A 25 -0.18 6.72 -2.82
N LEU A 26 -0.22 5.84 -3.84
CA LEU A 26 -0.71 4.45 -3.72
C LEU A 26 0.16 3.58 -2.80
N SER A 27 1.38 4.02 -2.51
CA SER A 27 2.30 3.36 -1.56
C SER A 27 2.17 3.90 -0.14
N LEU A 28 1.36 4.94 0.11
CA LEU A 28 1.09 5.43 1.45
C LEU A 28 0.15 4.47 2.21
N PRO A 29 0.38 4.25 3.52
CA PRO A 29 -0.51 3.44 4.33
C PRO A 29 -1.91 4.03 4.37
N ALA A 30 -2.91 3.26 3.96
CA ALA A 30 -4.30 3.71 3.84
C ALA A 30 -5.03 3.83 5.20
N SER A 31 -4.42 3.35 6.29
CA SER A 31 -5.00 3.38 7.64
C SER A 31 -3.94 3.50 8.73
N SER A 32 -4.40 3.89 9.93
CA SER A 32 -3.56 3.89 11.13
C SER A 32 -3.07 2.48 11.48
N ARG A 33 -3.88 1.45 11.23
CA ARG A 33 -3.51 0.04 11.44
C ARG A 33 -2.34 -0.37 10.55
N LEU A 34 -2.43 -0.10 9.25
CA LEU A 34 -1.35 -0.37 8.30
C LEU A 34 -0.08 0.39 8.65
N ASN A 35 -0.22 1.66 9.06
CA ASN A 35 0.94 2.45 9.47
C ASN A 35 1.62 1.87 10.72
N ALA A 36 0.85 1.41 11.71
CA ALA A 36 1.36 0.73 12.89
C ALA A 36 2.11 -0.57 12.56
N LEU A 37 1.71 -1.29 11.50
CA LEU A 37 2.37 -2.49 10.99
C LEU A 37 3.59 -2.20 10.09
N GLY A 38 4.04 -0.94 10.02
CA GLY A 38 5.22 -0.53 9.25
C GLY A 38 4.94 -0.06 7.82
N GLY A 39 3.65 0.06 7.47
CA GLY A 39 3.17 0.57 6.18
C GLY A 39 2.53 -0.48 5.28
N GLU A 40 3.01 -1.70 5.31
CA GLU A 40 2.56 -2.80 4.45
C GLU A 40 2.47 -4.10 5.26
N ASN A 41 1.37 -4.81 5.13
CA ASN A 41 1.20 -6.16 5.66
C ASN A 41 0.15 -6.93 4.85
N VAL A 42 0.56 -8.02 4.24
CA VAL A 42 -0.28 -8.81 3.31
C VAL A 42 -0.81 -10.11 3.91
N ALA A 43 -0.40 -10.44 5.16
CA ALA A 43 -0.68 -11.74 5.76
C ALA A 43 -1.74 -11.70 6.87
N ILE A 44 -1.85 -10.60 7.62
CA ILE A 44 -2.73 -10.52 8.77
C ILE A 44 -4.17 -10.31 8.32
N ALA A 45 -5.02 -11.33 8.49
CA ALA A 45 -6.46 -11.22 8.37
C ALA A 45 -7.05 -11.06 9.77
N ASP A 46 -7.34 -9.83 10.15
CA ASP A 46 -8.05 -9.47 11.38
C ASP A 46 -9.36 -8.74 11.04
N ASP A 47 -10.02 -8.16 12.03
CA ASP A 47 -11.31 -7.50 11.85
C ASP A 47 -11.18 -6.08 11.24
N ASP A 48 -9.96 -5.63 10.98
CA ASP A 48 -9.70 -4.33 10.35
C ASP A 48 -9.82 -4.44 8.81
N ILE A 49 -10.93 -3.93 8.29
CA ILE A 49 -11.23 -3.96 6.85
C ILE A 49 -10.16 -3.26 6.00
N SER A 50 -9.42 -2.31 6.56
CA SER A 50 -8.40 -1.55 5.81
C SER A 50 -7.20 -2.40 5.37
N MET A 51 -7.01 -3.57 5.95
CA MET A 51 -5.99 -4.52 5.50
C MET A 51 -6.20 -4.93 4.03
N ALA A 52 -7.45 -4.88 3.55
CA ALA A 52 -7.77 -5.20 2.16
C ALA A 52 -7.26 -4.17 1.14
N PHE A 53 -6.84 -2.97 1.54
CA PHE A 53 -6.13 -2.04 0.65
C PHE A 53 -4.79 -2.60 0.17
N ILE A 54 -4.16 -3.46 0.97
CA ILE A 54 -2.87 -4.08 0.64
C ILE A 54 -3.07 -5.44 -0.02
N ASN A 55 -4.00 -6.24 0.50
CA ASN A 55 -4.30 -7.56 -0.06
C ASN A 55 -5.83 -7.79 -0.05
N PRO A 56 -6.51 -7.75 -1.20
CA PRO A 56 -7.97 -7.93 -1.23
C PRO A 56 -8.43 -9.28 -0.66
N ALA A 57 -7.57 -10.30 -0.64
CA ALA A 57 -7.88 -11.58 -0.02
C ALA A 57 -8.00 -11.50 1.52
N LEU A 58 -7.70 -10.37 2.15
CA LEU A 58 -7.87 -10.14 3.59
C LEU A 58 -9.30 -9.68 3.95
N LEU A 59 -10.20 -9.45 2.98
CA LEU A 59 -11.62 -9.34 3.26
C LEU A 59 -12.14 -10.66 3.88
N THR A 60 -12.90 -10.57 4.98
CA THR A 60 -13.38 -11.71 5.76
C THR A 60 -14.88 -11.60 6.04
N ALA A 61 -15.46 -12.62 6.63
CA ALA A 61 -16.83 -12.56 7.11
C ALA A 61 -17.04 -11.46 8.16
N ASN A 62 -16.01 -11.15 8.95
CA ASN A 62 -16.07 -10.14 10.01
C ASN A 62 -16.06 -8.70 9.46
N THR A 63 -15.76 -8.52 8.18
CA THR A 63 -15.82 -7.19 7.52
C THR A 63 -17.19 -6.85 6.94
N ASP A 64 -18.24 -7.67 7.19
CA ASP A 64 -19.61 -7.39 6.71
C ASP A 64 -20.21 -6.17 7.40
N LYS A 65 -20.72 -5.24 6.59
CA LYS A 65 -21.37 -3.99 7.04
C LYS A 65 -20.48 -3.11 7.92
N VAL A 66 -19.17 -3.28 7.80
CA VAL A 66 -18.20 -2.42 8.48
C VAL A 66 -17.94 -1.20 7.60
N LEU A 67 -18.13 -0.02 8.18
CA LEU A 67 -17.67 1.25 7.61
C LEU A 67 -16.47 1.72 8.43
N GLN A 68 -15.33 1.90 7.77
CA GLN A 68 -14.13 2.43 8.39
C GLN A 68 -13.72 3.74 7.73
N LEU A 69 -13.38 4.72 8.56
CA LEU A 69 -12.89 6.03 8.15
C LEU A 69 -11.50 6.24 8.76
N ASN A 70 -10.57 6.68 7.95
CA ASN A 70 -9.22 7.05 8.39
C ASN A 70 -8.90 8.46 7.92
N TYR A 71 -8.20 9.19 8.76
CA TYR A 71 -7.70 10.51 8.47
C TYR A 71 -6.31 10.68 9.08
N ALA A 72 -5.40 11.25 8.32
CA ALA A 72 -4.06 11.59 8.78
C ALA A 72 -3.67 12.98 8.27
N TYR A 73 -3.03 13.74 9.14
CA TYR A 73 -2.44 15.02 8.79
C TYR A 73 -0.93 14.89 8.76
N TYR A 74 -0.35 15.21 7.60
CA TYR A 74 1.09 15.20 7.39
C TYR A 74 1.66 16.62 7.47
N LEU A 75 2.99 16.71 7.38
CA LEU A 75 3.68 17.98 7.31
C LEU A 75 3.27 18.81 6.08
N ALA A 76 3.56 20.09 6.10
CA ALA A 76 3.29 21.05 5.02
C ALA A 76 1.82 21.16 4.55
N GLY A 77 0.86 20.84 5.43
CA GLY A 77 -0.56 20.97 5.10
C GLY A 77 -1.13 19.82 4.29
N THR A 78 -0.35 18.76 4.04
CA THR A 78 -0.83 17.57 3.32
C THR A 78 -1.79 16.79 4.21
N MET A 79 -2.95 16.44 3.66
CA MET A 79 -4.00 15.67 4.34
C MET A 79 -4.29 14.39 3.57
N PHE A 80 -4.40 13.32 4.31
CA PHE A 80 -4.72 12.00 3.79
C PHE A 80 -6.03 11.51 4.40
N GLY A 81 -6.89 10.91 3.59
CA GLY A 81 -8.12 10.30 4.04
C GLY A 81 -8.43 9.00 3.31
N SER A 82 -9.02 8.07 4.03
CA SER A 82 -9.63 6.90 3.40
C SER A 82 -10.98 6.58 4.03
N ALA A 83 -11.89 6.08 3.20
CA ALA A 83 -13.17 5.53 3.63
C ALA A 83 -13.36 4.18 2.95
N MET A 84 -13.82 3.18 3.70
CA MET A 84 -14.01 1.84 3.19
C MET A 84 -15.28 1.21 3.78
N TYR A 85 -16.03 0.52 2.94
CA TYR A 85 -17.21 -0.24 3.33
C TYR A 85 -17.12 -1.67 2.80
N GLY A 86 -17.44 -2.64 3.66
CA GLY A 86 -17.49 -4.06 3.33
C GLY A 86 -18.91 -4.61 3.30
N HIS A 87 -19.14 -5.55 2.40
CA HIS A 87 -20.39 -6.31 2.31
C HIS A 87 -20.12 -7.75 1.93
N ASN A 88 -20.77 -8.69 2.64
CA ASN A 88 -20.57 -10.11 2.41
C ASN A 88 -21.88 -10.75 1.91
N TYR A 89 -21.71 -11.66 0.98
CA TYR A 89 -22.80 -12.50 0.52
C TYR A 89 -22.31 -13.94 0.34
N GLN A 90 -22.74 -14.83 1.23
CA GLN A 90 -22.24 -16.21 1.32
C GLN A 90 -20.70 -16.21 1.47
N ASP A 91 -19.97 -16.95 0.61
CA ASP A 91 -18.50 -17.02 0.61
C ASP A 91 -17.84 -15.93 -0.27
N ASN A 92 -18.61 -14.90 -0.64
CA ASN A 92 -18.13 -13.79 -1.46
C ASN A 92 -18.09 -12.52 -0.63
N TYR A 93 -16.95 -11.84 -0.66
CA TYR A 93 -16.69 -10.63 0.10
C TYR A 93 -16.45 -9.49 -0.86
N PHE A 94 -17.14 -8.39 -0.65
CA PHE A 94 -17.07 -7.18 -1.47
C PHE A 94 -16.58 -6.02 -0.61
N GLY A 95 -15.74 -5.17 -1.19
CA GLY A 95 -15.28 -3.95 -0.58
C GLY A 95 -15.33 -2.80 -1.58
N ALA A 96 -15.76 -1.63 -1.12
CA ALA A 96 -15.66 -0.39 -1.85
C ALA A 96 -14.92 0.63 -0.99
N ALA A 97 -13.88 1.25 -1.53
CA ALA A 97 -13.09 2.20 -0.76
C ALA A 97 -12.63 3.38 -1.62
N ILE A 98 -12.47 4.52 -0.98
CA ILE A 98 -11.84 5.70 -1.54
C ILE A 98 -10.57 6.02 -0.75
N HIS A 99 -9.54 6.42 -1.46
CA HIS A 99 -8.25 6.85 -0.95
C HIS A 99 -7.97 8.24 -1.52
N TYR A 100 -7.80 9.23 -0.66
CA TYR A 100 -7.70 10.63 -1.04
C TYR A 100 -6.47 11.26 -0.40
N LEU A 101 -5.68 11.96 -1.20
CA LEU A 101 -4.56 12.76 -0.77
C LEU A 101 -4.74 14.19 -1.26
N ASP A 102 -4.70 15.15 -0.35
CA ASP A 102 -4.65 16.58 -0.62
C ASP A 102 -3.28 17.11 -0.20
N TYR A 103 -2.54 17.66 -1.15
CA TYR A 103 -1.20 18.20 -0.88
C TYR A 103 -1.22 19.59 -0.24
N GLY A 104 -2.44 20.14 0.03
CA GLY A 104 -2.61 21.47 0.58
C GLY A 104 -2.43 22.58 -0.47
N GLN A 105 -2.18 23.78 0.02
CA GLN A 105 -1.92 24.94 -0.84
C GLN A 105 -0.42 25.13 -1.06
N MET A 106 0.00 25.14 -2.30
CA MET A 106 1.37 25.38 -2.72
C MET A 106 1.46 26.79 -3.34
N GLN A 107 2.55 27.50 -3.06
CA GLN A 107 2.78 28.84 -3.61
C GLN A 107 3.51 28.75 -4.93
N TYR A 108 3.10 29.58 -5.88
CA TYR A 108 3.88 29.78 -7.09
C TYR A 108 5.16 30.56 -6.81
N ALA A 109 6.24 30.13 -7.44
CA ALA A 109 7.52 30.84 -7.44
C ALA A 109 7.97 31.07 -8.89
N ASP A 110 8.71 32.15 -9.10
CA ASP A 110 9.38 32.40 -10.39
C ASP A 110 10.65 31.52 -10.52
N GLU A 111 11.33 31.63 -11.67
CA GLU A 111 12.56 30.89 -11.96
C GLU A 111 13.73 31.24 -11.01
N PHE A 112 13.65 32.35 -10.26
CA PHE A 112 14.61 32.79 -9.27
C PHE A 112 14.21 32.39 -7.84
N GLY A 113 13.06 31.72 -7.64
CA GLY A 113 12.55 31.31 -6.34
C GLY A 113 11.75 32.38 -5.59
N ASN A 114 11.42 33.54 -6.21
CA ASN A 114 10.59 34.54 -5.58
C ASN A 114 9.13 34.11 -5.61
N LEU A 115 8.44 34.24 -4.48
CA LEU A 115 7.03 33.88 -4.35
C LEU A 115 6.14 34.90 -5.07
N LEU A 116 5.23 34.41 -5.93
CA LEU A 116 4.35 35.24 -6.75
C LEU A 116 3.05 35.66 -6.03
N GLY A 117 2.85 35.22 -4.77
CA GLY A 117 1.67 35.55 -3.96
C GLY A 117 0.37 34.85 -4.40
N THR A 118 0.42 33.98 -5.40
CA THR A 118 -0.68 33.12 -5.83
C THR A 118 -0.44 31.68 -5.40
N THR A 119 -1.53 30.91 -5.20
CA THR A 119 -1.45 29.51 -4.76
C THR A 119 -2.15 28.57 -5.73
N PHE A 120 -1.74 27.32 -5.75
CA PHE A 120 -2.41 26.22 -6.42
C PHE A 120 -2.58 25.02 -5.50
N THR A 121 -3.38 24.05 -5.91
CA THR A 121 -3.64 22.81 -5.16
C THR A 121 -3.31 21.60 -6.02
N ALA A 122 -2.93 20.51 -5.36
CA ALA A 122 -2.76 19.19 -5.96
C ALA A 122 -3.53 18.14 -5.16
N LYS A 123 -4.15 17.20 -5.86
CA LYS A 123 -5.00 16.17 -5.24
C LYS A 123 -4.92 14.87 -6.00
N ASP A 124 -4.84 13.77 -5.26
CA ASP A 124 -4.93 12.41 -5.78
C ASP A 124 -6.13 11.69 -5.19
N ILE A 125 -6.86 10.96 -6.02
CA ILE A 125 -8.02 10.18 -5.65
C ILE A 125 -7.90 8.79 -6.27
N CYS A 126 -8.05 7.74 -5.47
CA CYS A 126 -8.15 6.36 -5.95
C CYS A 126 -9.43 5.72 -5.40
N LEU A 127 -10.27 5.24 -6.29
CA LEU A 127 -11.38 4.37 -5.92
C LEU A 127 -10.90 2.92 -5.97
N ASN A 128 -11.25 2.12 -4.97
CA ASN A 128 -10.90 0.70 -4.91
C ASN A 128 -12.20 -0.11 -4.87
N LEU A 129 -12.42 -0.93 -5.89
CA LEU A 129 -13.51 -1.89 -5.93
C LEU A 129 -12.94 -3.28 -5.76
N MET A 130 -13.24 -3.91 -4.63
CA MET A 130 -12.60 -5.12 -4.15
C MET A 130 -13.57 -6.30 -4.17
N TYR A 131 -13.06 -7.45 -4.54
CA TYR A 131 -13.76 -8.71 -4.44
C TYR A 131 -12.81 -9.77 -3.89
N ALA A 132 -13.31 -10.58 -2.94
CA ALA A 132 -12.62 -11.76 -2.47
C ALA A 132 -13.56 -12.94 -2.35
N ARG A 133 -13.01 -14.15 -2.43
CA ARG A 133 -13.75 -15.40 -2.31
C ARG A 133 -12.99 -16.41 -1.48
N GLN A 134 -13.72 -17.05 -0.56
CA GLN A 134 -13.23 -18.20 0.17
C GLN A 134 -13.26 -19.44 -0.75
N LEU A 135 -12.10 -20.05 -1.01
CA LEU A 135 -11.98 -21.25 -1.87
C LEU A 135 -11.99 -22.56 -1.08
N GLY A 136 -12.00 -22.46 0.24
CA GLY A 136 -11.97 -23.58 1.16
C GLY A 136 -11.65 -23.09 2.57
N PRO A 137 -11.55 -23.96 3.57
CA PRO A 137 -11.41 -23.53 4.97
C PRO A 137 -10.12 -22.72 5.23
N MET A 138 -9.09 -22.89 4.43
CA MET A 138 -7.77 -22.31 4.66
C MET A 138 -7.36 -21.28 3.60
N PHE A 139 -8.02 -21.22 2.42
CA PHE A 139 -7.56 -20.40 1.30
C PHE A 139 -8.60 -19.36 0.88
N ARG A 140 -8.14 -18.14 0.62
CA ARG A 140 -8.92 -17.05 0.07
C ARG A 140 -8.13 -16.34 -1.02
N VAL A 141 -8.83 -15.90 -2.05
CA VAL A 141 -8.27 -15.11 -3.14
C VAL A 141 -9.07 -13.83 -3.31
N GLY A 142 -8.45 -12.81 -3.83
CA GLY A 142 -9.13 -11.53 -4.06
C GLY A 142 -8.52 -10.74 -5.20
N ALA A 143 -9.27 -9.79 -5.69
CA ALA A 143 -8.88 -8.83 -6.70
C ALA A 143 -9.46 -7.45 -6.41
N THR A 144 -8.74 -6.40 -6.82
CA THR A 144 -9.18 -5.00 -6.76
C THR A 144 -9.05 -4.36 -8.13
N ILE A 145 -10.01 -3.51 -8.49
CA ILE A 145 -9.89 -2.59 -9.63
C ILE A 145 -9.76 -1.17 -9.06
N LYS A 146 -8.81 -0.40 -9.60
CA LYS A 146 -8.40 0.92 -9.08
C LYS A 146 -8.45 1.98 -10.19
N PRO A 147 -9.57 2.64 -10.47
CA PRO A 147 -9.57 3.92 -11.19
C PRO A 147 -8.89 5.00 -10.32
N ILE A 148 -7.95 5.73 -10.91
CA ILE A 148 -7.11 6.73 -10.24
C ILE A 148 -7.23 8.04 -10.99
N PHE A 149 -7.50 9.12 -10.25
CA PHE A 149 -7.61 10.48 -10.77
C PHE A 149 -6.65 11.39 -10.00
N SER A 150 -5.93 12.21 -10.74
CA SER A 150 -5.06 13.23 -10.17
C SER A 150 -5.31 14.58 -10.83
N VAL A 151 -5.27 15.61 -10.01
CA VAL A 151 -5.41 17.01 -10.44
C VAL A 151 -4.28 17.81 -9.80
N TYR A 152 -3.37 18.31 -10.60
CA TYR A 152 -2.25 19.14 -10.16
C TYR A 152 -2.37 20.48 -10.87
N GLU A 153 -2.81 21.52 -10.16
CA GLU A 153 -3.11 22.83 -10.73
C GLU A 153 -4.17 22.71 -11.85
N ALA A 154 -3.77 23.00 -13.09
CA ALA A 154 -4.58 22.87 -14.31
C ALA A 154 -4.45 21.50 -15.00
N TYR A 155 -3.50 20.68 -14.56
CA TYR A 155 -3.19 19.39 -15.19
C TYR A 155 -3.99 18.27 -14.55
N THR A 156 -4.57 17.42 -15.40
CA THR A 156 -5.34 16.25 -14.93
C THR A 156 -4.79 14.98 -15.54
N SER A 157 -4.74 13.95 -14.74
CA SER A 157 -4.31 12.63 -15.16
C SER A 157 -5.31 11.56 -14.72
N PHE A 158 -5.36 10.47 -15.49
CA PHE A 158 -6.18 9.32 -15.20
C PHE A 158 -5.38 8.03 -15.41
N ALA A 159 -5.50 7.09 -14.48
CA ALA A 159 -4.91 5.77 -14.59
C ALA A 159 -5.90 4.67 -14.19
N LEU A 160 -5.62 3.47 -14.65
CA LEU A 160 -6.33 2.27 -14.24
C LEU A 160 -5.35 1.25 -13.70
N GLY A 161 -5.56 0.83 -12.46
CA GLY A 161 -4.79 -0.18 -11.78
C GLY A 161 -5.62 -1.37 -11.38
N ALA A 162 -4.94 -2.45 -11.02
CA ALA A 162 -5.53 -3.64 -10.42
C ALA A 162 -4.57 -4.25 -9.40
N ASP A 163 -5.15 -4.94 -8.39
CA ASP A 163 -4.40 -5.80 -7.49
C ASP A 163 -4.97 -7.20 -7.55
N VAL A 164 -4.13 -8.19 -7.29
CA VAL A 164 -4.55 -9.56 -7.03
C VAL A 164 -3.84 -10.07 -5.78
N GLY A 165 -4.57 -10.87 -4.99
CA GLY A 165 -4.02 -11.38 -3.75
C GLY A 165 -4.52 -12.76 -3.40
N GLY A 166 -3.72 -13.45 -2.61
CA GLY A 166 -4.03 -14.73 -1.99
C GLY A 166 -3.74 -14.71 -0.51
N HIS A 167 -4.49 -15.43 0.26
CA HIS A 167 -4.31 -15.60 1.69
C HIS A 167 -4.51 -17.05 2.09
N PHE A 168 -3.60 -17.54 2.90
CA PHE A 168 -3.66 -18.84 3.54
C PHE A 168 -3.69 -18.66 5.05
N GLN A 169 -4.53 -19.43 5.74
CA GLN A 169 -4.62 -19.44 7.19
C GLN A 169 -4.85 -20.87 7.69
N THR A 170 -4.10 -21.29 8.71
CA THR A 170 -4.36 -22.57 9.35
C THR A 170 -5.70 -22.56 10.09
N ALA A 171 -6.31 -23.74 10.29
CA ALA A 171 -7.62 -23.85 10.92
C ALA A 171 -7.67 -23.27 12.35
N ASP A 172 -6.54 -23.28 13.06
CA ASP A 172 -6.39 -22.71 14.40
C ASP A 172 -5.97 -21.23 14.38
N SER A 173 -5.87 -20.62 13.19
CA SER A 173 -5.46 -19.22 12.98
C SER A 173 -4.08 -18.86 13.56
N THR A 174 -3.25 -19.86 13.89
CA THR A 174 -1.92 -19.61 14.45
C THR A 174 -0.92 -19.17 13.40
N PHE A 175 -1.00 -19.70 12.18
CA PHE A 175 -0.15 -19.33 11.06
C PHE A 175 -0.97 -18.75 9.91
N GLN A 176 -0.50 -17.63 9.37
CA GLN A 176 -1.09 -16.96 8.24
C GLN A 176 0.00 -16.60 7.22
N MET A 177 -0.33 -16.69 5.95
CA MET A 177 0.55 -16.30 4.84
C MET A 177 -0.27 -15.54 3.80
N GLY A 178 0.29 -14.46 3.29
CA GLY A 178 -0.32 -13.66 2.23
C GLY A 178 0.64 -13.43 1.09
N LEU A 179 0.11 -13.41 -0.12
CA LEU A 179 0.81 -12.99 -1.34
C LEU A 179 -0.06 -11.95 -2.03
N ALA A 180 0.54 -10.84 -2.43
CA ALA A 180 -0.16 -9.80 -3.18
C ALA A 180 0.71 -9.25 -4.31
N LEU A 181 0.10 -9.05 -5.46
CA LEU A 181 0.67 -8.28 -6.56
C LEU A 181 -0.20 -7.05 -6.75
N ARG A 182 0.38 -5.88 -6.46
CA ARG A 182 -0.33 -4.60 -6.36
C ARG A 182 0.06 -3.65 -7.47
N ASN A 183 -0.88 -2.76 -7.79
CA ASN A 183 -0.69 -1.65 -8.72
C ASN A 183 -0.26 -2.12 -10.12
N ILE A 184 -0.85 -3.22 -10.60
CA ILE A 184 -0.71 -3.66 -11.99
C ILE A 184 -1.50 -2.67 -12.83
N GLY A 185 -0.83 -1.88 -13.69
CA GLY A 185 -1.55 -0.92 -14.50
C GLY A 185 -0.66 0.21 -15.00
N TRP A 186 -1.30 1.14 -15.67
CA TRP A 186 -0.62 2.28 -16.28
C TRP A 186 -1.53 3.50 -16.36
N GLN A 187 -0.91 4.64 -16.59
CA GLN A 187 -1.56 5.90 -16.87
C GLN A 187 -2.23 5.84 -18.26
N LEU A 188 -3.51 6.17 -18.31
CA LEU A 188 -4.29 6.22 -19.56
C LEU A 188 -4.31 7.63 -20.16
N LYS A 189 -4.21 8.66 -19.30
CA LYS A 189 -4.08 10.05 -19.68
C LYS A 189 -2.92 10.65 -18.88
N SER A 190 -1.89 11.14 -19.55
CA SER A 190 -0.77 11.86 -18.91
C SER A 190 -1.19 13.24 -18.43
N PHE A 191 -0.38 13.87 -17.57
CA PHE A 191 -0.62 15.23 -17.09
C PHE A 191 -0.48 16.28 -18.21
N TYR A 192 0.41 16.05 -19.15
CA TYR A 192 0.63 16.91 -20.30
C TYR A 192 0.89 16.09 -21.56
N GLU A 193 0.71 16.73 -22.70
CA GLU A 193 1.00 16.20 -24.02
C GLU A 193 1.90 17.20 -24.75
N ASP A 194 2.93 16.71 -25.43
CA ASP A 194 3.83 17.51 -26.25
C ASP A 194 3.73 17.12 -27.72
N ASP A 195 4.61 17.67 -28.55
CA ASP A 195 4.66 17.42 -30.02
C ASP A 195 4.93 15.92 -30.33
N PHE A 196 5.41 15.12 -29.38
CA PHE A 196 5.67 13.68 -29.51
C PHE A 196 4.52 12.83 -28.97
N GLY A 197 3.49 13.44 -28.39
CA GLY A 197 2.31 12.79 -27.84
C GLY A 197 2.27 12.71 -26.32
N GLN A 198 1.48 11.76 -25.80
CA GLN A 198 1.33 11.55 -24.35
C GLN A 198 2.47 10.72 -23.78
N HIS A 199 3.11 11.22 -22.73
CA HIS A 199 4.11 10.50 -21.95
C HIS A 199 3.45 9.78 -20.78
N THR A 200 2.99 8.55 -21.02
CA THR A 200 2.33 7.73 -19.99
C THR A 200 3.33 6.88 -19.20
N GLU A 201 3.17 6.84 -17.91
CA GLU A 201 4.01 6.07 -16.99
C GLU A 201 3.24 4.91 -16.35
N MET A 202 3.99 3.99 -15.77
CA MET A 202 3.44 2.83 -15.08
C MET A 202 3.12 3.16 -13.62
N LEU A 203 2.19 2.40 -13.03
CA LEU A 203 1.91 2.46 -11.61
C LEU A 203 3.05 1.81 -10.81
N PRO A 204 3.21 2.13 -9.50
CA PRO A 204 4.24 1.56 -8.64
C PRO A 204 3.93 0.09 -8.31
N LEU A 205 4.26 -0.80 -9.26
CA LEU A 205 4.08 -2.24 -9.11
C LEU A 205 4.80 -2.74 -7.85
N ASN A 206 4.12 -3.56 -7.05
CA ASN A 206 4.70 -4.16 -5.86
C ASN A 206 4.25 -5.62 -5.71
N LEU A 207 5.21 -6.53 -5.66
CA LEU A 207 4.99 -7.94 -5.31
C LEU A 207 5.43 -8.16 -3.87
N GLU A 208 4.50 -8.60 -3.04
CA GLU A 208 4.66 -8.72 -1.60
C GLU A 208 4.34 -10.14 -1.12
N LEU A 209 5.15 -10.63 -0.19
CA LEU A 209 4.93 -11.87 0.54
C LEU A 209 4.92 -11.56 2.05
N GLY A 210 3.91 -12.01 2.74
CA GLY A 210 3.79 -11.85 4.19
C GLY A 210 3.62 -13.17 4.92
N LEU A 211 4.17 -13.22 6.11
CA LEU A 211 4.02 -14.31 7.06
C LEU A 211 3.59 -13.74 8.41
N ALA A 212 2.67 -14.40 9.10
CA ALA A 212 2.30 -14.04 10.46
C ALA A 212 2.14 -15.32 11.31
N TYR A 213 2.61 -15.25 12.55
CA TYR A 213 2.54 -16.34 13.50
C TYR A 213 2.09 -15.84 14.86
N ARG A 214 0.97 -16.38 15.36
CA ARG A 214 0.42 -16.10 16.69
C ARG A 214 0.85 -17.19 17.66
N LEU A 215 1.42 -16.81 18.77
CA LEU A 215 1.82 -17.75 19.82
C LEU A 215 0.58 -18.29 20.55
N ALA A 216 0.50 -19.62 20.71
CA ALA A 216 -0.63 -20.28 21.36
C ALA A 216 -0.77 -19.94 22.86
N HIS A 217 0.35 -19.67 23.54
CA HIS A 217 0.39 -19.49 24.99
C HIS A 217 0.78 -18.06 25.44
N ALA A 218 0.99 -17.16 24.49
CA ALA A 218 1.30 -15.76 24.77
C ALA A 218 0.46 -14.83 23.87
N PRO A 219 0.10 -13.66 24.37
CA PRO A 219 -0.71 -12.70 23.60
C PRO A 219 0.14 -11.97 22.55
N LEU A 220 0.97 -12.70 21.81
CA LEU A 220 1.91 -12.13 20.83
C LEU A 220 1.67 -12.73 19.45
N ARG A 221 1.68 -11.86 18.45
CA ARG A 221 1.72 -12.22 17.03
C ARG A 221 2.90 -11.52 16.37
N PHE A 222 3.75 -12.30 15.72
CA PHE A 222 4.86 -11.81 14.93
C PHE A 222 4.45 -11.79 13.47
N SER A 223 4.86 -10.77 12.75
CA SER A 223 4.72 -10.73 11.29
C SER A 223 5.97 -10.24 10.60
N LEU A 224 6.19 -10.78 9.41
CA LEU A 224 7.25 -10.42 8.49
C LEU A 224 6.60 -10.18 7.12
N THR A 225 6.82 -9.01 6.55
CA THR A 225 6.43 -8.70 5.18
C THR A 225 7.68 -8.44 4.35
N ILE A 226 7.76 -9.07 3.20
CA ILE A 226 8.81 -8.86 2.20
C ILE A 226 8.14 -8.18 1.02
N HIS A 227 8.62 -7.00 0.66
CA HIS A 227 8.03 -6.18 -0.39
C HIS A 227 9.02 -5.90 -1.53
N ASN A 228 8.51 -5.41 -2.66
CA ASN A 228 9.30 -5.12 -3.87
C ASN A 228 10.08 -6.35 -4.39
N LEU A 229 9.52 -7.56 -4.25
CA LEU A 229 10.17 -8.81 -4.70
C LEU A 229 10.50 -8.84 -6.20
N GLN A 230 9.80 -8.04 -7.01
CA GLN A 230 10.04 -7.89 -8.44
C GLN A 230 11.24 -7.01 -8.77
N ARG A 231 11.72 -6.21 -7.80
CA ARG A 231 12.81 -5.25 -8.00
C ARG A 231 13.75 -5.26 -6.81
N TRP A 232 14.95 -5.76 -6.99
CA TRP A 232 15.97 -5.81 -5.94
C TRP A 232 16.80 -4.53 -5.82
N ASP A 233 16.82 -3.71 -6.85
CA ASP A 233 17.50 -2.42 -6.86
C ASP A 233 16.55 -1.31 -6.41
N ILE A 234 16.38 -1.17 -5.09
CA ILE A 234 15.51 -0.16 -4.46
C ILE A 234 16.31 0.97 -3.80
N ALA A 235 17.62 0.91 -3.86
CA ALA A 235 18.49 1.92 -3.26
C ALA A 235 19.01 2.91 -4.31
N PRO A 236 19.38 4.15 -3.90
CA PRO A 236 20.03 5.09 -4.80
C PRO A 236 21.34 4.51 -5.35
N ALA A 237 21.57 4.67 -6.66
CA ALA A 237 22.78 4.17 -7.34
C ALA A 237 24.10 4.77 -6.79
N SER A 238 24.02 5.83 -5.99
CA SER A 238 25.17 6.49 -5.35
C SER A 238 25.63 5.81 -4.06
N GLU A 239 24.87 4.83 -3.54
CA GLU A 239 25.18 4.12 -2.30
C GLU A 239 25.85 2.77 -2.59
N ASP A 240 27.03 2.53 -2.05
CA ASP A 240 27.65 1.20 -2.04
C ASP A 240 27.06 0.36 -0.90
N ILE A 241 25.95 -0.34 -1.20
CA ILE A 241 25.15 -1.05 -0.22
C ILE A 241 25.57 -2.53 -0.19
N LYS A 242 25.79 -3.02 1.03
CA LYS A 242 26.06 -4.44 1.25
C LYS A 242 24.81 -5.28 1.00
N TRP A 243 24.98 -6.48 0.47
CA TRP A 243 23.86 -7.37 0.11
C TRP A 243 22.86 -7.63 1.25
N TYR A 244 23.33 -7.72 2.49
CA TYR A 244 22.45 -7.94 3.64
C TYR A 244 21.63 -6.67 4.00
N ASP A 245 22.18 -5.47 3.84
CA ASP A 245 21.43 -4.23 4.03
C ASP A 245 20.33 -4.13 2.96
N MET A 246 20.62 -4.48 1.71
CA MET A 246 19.63 -4.56 0.65
C MET A 246 18.51 -5.55 1.01
N LEU A 247 18.85 -6.73 1.53
CA LEU A 247 17.86 -7.71 1.98
C LEU A 247 16.95 -7.14 3.09
N PHE A 248 17.53 -6.45 4.09
CA PHE A 248 16.75 -5.83 5.16
C PHE A 248 15.87 -4.69 4.66
N ARG A 249 16.26 -3.94 3.63
CA ARG A 249 15.43 -2.90 3.01
C ARG A 249 14.15 -3.46 2.35
N HIS A 250 14.12 -4.74 2.04
CA HIS A 250 12.92 -5.44 1.55
C HIS A 250 12.04 -5.99 2.66
N THR A 251 12.40 -5.84 3.94
CA THR A 251 11.68 -6.47 5.04
C THR A 251 11.05 -5.47 6.00
N ILE A 252 9.83 -5.80 6.44
CA ILE A 252 9.13 -5.10 7.52
C ILE A 252 8.81 -6.13 8.59
N TRP A 253 9.18 -5.83 9.81
CA TRP A 253 8.96 -6.67 10.98
C TRP A 253 7.92 -6.01 11.88
N ALA A 254 6.94 -6.77 12.37
CA ALA A 254 6.02 -6.26 13.35
C ALA A 254 5.69 -7.28 14.42
N VAL A 255 5.37 -6.78 15.60
CA VAL A 255 4.92 -7.55 16.75
C VAL A 255 3.64 -6.91 17.27
N ASP A 256 2.58 -7.69 17.32
CA ASP A 256 1.32 -7.32 17.95
C ASP A 256 1.23 -7.96 19.33
N ILE A 257 0.80 -7.18 20.31
CA ILE A 257 0.34 -7.65 21.62
C ILE A 257 -1.18 -7.69 21.56
N LEU A 258 -1.76 -8.90 21.64
CA LEU A 258 -3.19 -9.18 21.51
C LEU A 258 -3.70 -9.75 22.85
N PRO A 259 -4.19 -8.94 23.79
CA PRO A 259 -4.75 -9.43 25.04
C PRO A 259 -5.89 -10.41 24.81
N LYS A 260 -6.15 -11.29 25.78
CA LYS A 260 -7.21 -12.32 25.69
C LYS A 260 -8.61 -11.76 25.40
N SER A 261 -8.85 -10.47 25.71
CA SER A 261 -10.12 -9.81 25.43
C SER A 261 -10.36 -9.56 23.95
N GLU A 262 -9.30 -9.61 23.12
CA GLU A 262 -9.32 -9.29 21.66
C GLU A 262 -9.95 -7.93 21.30
N LYS A 263 -10.19 -7.07 22.32
CA LYS A 263 -10.86 -5.77 22.15
C LYS A 263 -9.90 -4.64 21.82
N PHE A 264 -8.61 -4.85 22.03
CA PHE A 264 -7.57 -3.89 21.69
C PHE A 264 -6.27 -4.60 21.36
N TYR A 265 -5.42 -3.90 20.62
CA TYR A 265 -4.08 -4.36 20.29
C TYR A 265 -3.05 -3.25 20.52
N LEU A 266 -1.82 -3.65 20.76
CA LEU A 266 -0.65 -2.77 20.70
C LEU A 266 0.33 -3.36 19.70
N THR A 267 0.76 -2.54 18.74
CA THR A 267 1.65 -2.95 17.65
C THR A 267 2.94 -2.15 17.71
N LEU A 268 4.06 -2.83 17.58
CA LEU A 268 5.38 -2.25 17.32
C LEU A 268 5.91 -2.83 16.01
N SER A 269 6.38 -1.98 15.12
CA SER A 269 6.98 -2.42 13.86
C SER A 269 8.28 -1.70 13.56
N TYR A 270 9.08 -2.33 12.68
CA TYR A 270 10.32 -1.78 12.17
C TYR A 270 10.42 -1.98 10.65
N ASN A 271 10.60 -0.88 9.92
CA ASN A 271 10.79 -0.84 8.49
C ASN A 271 12.20 -0.27 8.21
N HIS A 272 13.10 -1.15 7.79
CA HIS A 272 14.51 -0.80 7.59
C HIS A 272 14.71 0.17 6.41
N ARG A 273 13.91 0.03 5.36
CA ARG A 273 13.95 0.95 4.22
C ARG A 273 13.61 2.38 4.65
N ARG A 274 12.51 2.56 5.41
CA ARG A 274 12.13 3.87 5.96
C ARG A 274 13.22 4.46 6.85
N GLN A 275 13.87 3.63 7.68
CA GLN A 275 15.01 4.07 8.49
C GLN A 275 16.15 4.57 7.61
N ALA A 276 16.51 3.85 6.54
CA ALA A 276 17.60 4.22 5.65
C ALA A 276 17.30 5.50 4.86
N GLU A 277 16.08 5.62 4.30
CA GLU A 277 15.67 6.79 3.50
C GLU A 277 15.52 8.08 4.33
N MET A 278 15.17 7.97 5.61
CA MET A 278 14.94 9.12 6.51
C MET A 278 16.11 9.39 7.47
N ASN A 279 17.21 8.68 7.34
CA ASN A 279 18.39 8.88 8.18
C ASN A 279 19.19 10.11 7.69
N ILE A 280 19.21 11.17 8.48
CA ILE A 280 20.04 12.34 8.25
C ILE A 280 21.40 12.06 8.90
N THR A 281 22.49 12.30 8.20
CA THR A 281 23.87 11.84 8.44
C THR A 281 24.40 12.04 9.87
N ASP A 282 23.84 12.96 10.66
CA ASP A 282 24.30 13.31 12.00
C ASP A 282 23.29 13.05 13.14
N ILE A 283 22.09 12.53 12.83
CA ILE A 283 21.04 12.33 13.84
C ILE A 283 20.56 10.89 13.80
N LYS A 284 20.78 10.12 14.89
CA LYS A 284 20.18 8.80 15.05
C LYS A 284 18.65 8.94 15.10
N SER A 285 17.99 8.67 14.00
CA SER A 285 16.55 8.76 13.86
C SER A 285 15.87 7.41 14.19
N LEU A 286 14.71 7.45 14.86
CA LEU A 286 13.82 6.31 15.05
C LEU A 286 12.80 6.16 13.92
N ALA A 287 13.05 6.80 12.77
CA ALA A 287 12.10 6.88 11.65
C ALA A 287 11.64 5.51 11.09
N GLY A 288 12.43 4.46 11.29
CA GLY A 288 12.06 3.09 10.91
C GLY A 288 11.02 2.44 11.81
N PHE A 289 10.85 2.94 13.03
CA PHE A 289 9.90 2.38 13.98
C PHE A 289 8.51 3.01 13.84
N ALA A 290 7.47 2.19 14.02
CA ALA A 290 6.10 2.66 14.20
C ALA A 290 5.47 1.97 15.41
N LEU A 291 4.66 2.72 16.15
CA LEU A 291 3.88 2.25 17.29
C LEU A 291 2.41 2.59 17.04
N GLY A 292 1.53 1.64 17.32
CA GLY A 292 0.10 1.84 17.21
C GLY A 292 -0.68 1.08 18.26
N ALA A 293 -1.85 1.58 18.58
CA ALA A 293 -2.83 0.94 19.45
C ALA A 293 -4.22 1.12 18.85
N GLY A 294 -5.07 0.13 19.03
CA GLY A 294 -6.46 0.17 18.58
C GLY A 294 -7.32 -0.85 19.31
#